data_e7d6589914367e47b01de066f1afbcd0
#
_entry.id   e7d6589914367e47b01de066f1afbcd0
#
_cell.length_a   1.000
_cell.length_b   1.000
_cell.length_c   1.000
_cell.angle_alpha   90.00
_cell.angle_beta   90.00
_cell.angle_gamma   90.00
#
_symmetry.space_group_name_H-M   'P 1'
#
loop_
_entity.id
_entity.type
_entity.pdbx_description
1 polymer ?
#
loop_
_entity_poly.entity_id
_entity_poly.type
_entity_poly.pdbx_seq_one_letter_code
_entity_poly.pdbx_strand_id
1 'polypeptide(L)'
;MKNLLLMLLLLFTFCSGVWSQESAKFTPEQQTIIDLSNQKWAWMAEKNVEQLEKLFHKSAQFVHMGGYWGKEAELRTIKEGGIWYKKAEIHSQEVYFAAGIATVYSRIHLNSVVGGQAVRFPFIVTEVYVVSDGRWQLSSLVFTKTIGE
;
A
#
# COMPACT_ATOMS: atom_id res chain seq x y z
N MET A 1 -10.64 -80.93 0.91
CA MET A 1 -9.73 -80.23 1.78
C MET A 1 -8.90 -79.29 0.88
N LYS A 2 -9.40 -78.11 0.59
CA LYS A 2 -8.66 -77.12 -0.19
C LYS A 2 -8.94 -75.76 0.40
N ASN A 3 -7.92 -75.17 1.03
CA ASN A 3 -8.01 -73.86 1.64
C ASN A 3 -8.03 -72.81 0.53
N LEU A 4 -9.13 -72.05 0.45
CA LEU A 4 -9.24 -70.90 -0.44
C LEU A 4 -8.85 -69.64 0.36
N LEU A 5 -7.61 -69.13 0.14
CA LEU A 5 -7.11 -67.92 0.75
C LEU A 5 -7.66 -66.74 -0.04
N LEU A 6 -8.59 -66.00 0.58
CA LEU A 6 -9.20 -64.80 0.02
C LEU A 6 -8.28 -63.62 0.31
N MET A 7 -7.55 -63.17 -0.70
CA MET A 7 -6.62 -62.04 -0.65
C MET A 7 -7.44 -60.73 -0.91
N LEU A 8 -7.77 -60.01 0.19
CA LEU A 8 -8.47 -58.73 0.11
C LEU A 8 -7.47 -57.62 -0.29
N LEU A 9 -7.53 -57.17 -1.51
CA LEU A 9 -6.70 -56.07 -2.03
C LEU A 9 -7.37 -54.75 -1.62
N LEU A 10 -6.85 -54.08 -0.59
CA LEU A 10 -7.24 -52.76 -0.20
C LEU A 10 -6.60 -51.73 -1.18
N LEU A 11 -7.40 -51.28 -2.13
CA LEU A 11 -7.06 -50.11 -2.98
C LEU A 11 -7.21 -48.83 -2.15
N PHE A 12 -6.07 -48.34 -1.64
CA PHE A 12 -5.97 -46.99 -1.13
C PHE A 12 -5.95 -46.00 -2.31
N THR A 13 -7.10 -45.44 -2.66
CA THR A 13 -7.18 -44.28 -3.56
C THR A 13 -6.65 -43.07 -2.83
N PHE A 14 -5.39 -42.72 -3.07
CA PHE A 14 -4.82 -41.41 -2.70
C PHE A 14 -5.54 -40.34 -3.53
N CYS A 15 -6.52 -39.70 -2.91
CA CYS A 15 -7.12 -38.48 -3.45
C CYS A 15 -6.11 -37.36 -3.26
N SER A 16 -5.23 -37.15 -4.24
CA SER A 16 -4.33 -36.01 -4.29
C SER A 16 -5.20 -34.77 -4.49
N GLY A 17 -5.59 -34.11 -3.40
CA GLY A 17 -6.20 -32.81 -3.45
C GLY A 17 -5.20 -31.84 -4.10
N VAL A 18 -5.46 -31.48 -5.35
CA VAL A 18 -4.75 -30.36 -6.01
C VAL A 18 -5.19 -29.12 -5.29
N TRP A 19 -4.41 -28.69 -4.31
CA TRP A 19 -4.56 -27.37 -3.73
C TRP A 19 -4.12 -26.39 -4.81
N SER A 20 -5.09 -25.74 -5.45
CA SER A 20 -4.82 -24.58 -6.30
C SER A 20 -4.26 -23.51 -5.38
N GLN A 21 -2.95 -23.31 -5.39
CA GLN A 21 -2.32 -22.15 -4.80
C GLN A 21 -2.78 -20.96 -5.66
N GLU A 22 -3.74 -20.19 -5.15
CA GLU A 22 -4.06 -18.89 -5.69
C GLU A 22 -2.75 -18.09 -5.68
N SER A 23 -2.25 -17.74 -6.85
CA SER A 23 -0.96 -17.02 -6.95
C SER A 23 -1.14 -15.68 -6.22
N ALA A 24 -0.33 -15.45 -5.19
CA ALA A 24 -0.35 -14.19 -4.45
C ALA A 24 -0.20 -13.02 -5.44
N LYS A 25 -1.06 -12.02 -5.32
CA LYS A 25 -1.08 -10.84 -6.21
C LYS A 25 0.26 -10.10 -6.25
N PHE A 26 1.01 -10.15 -5.16
CA PHE A 26 2.30 -9.50 -4.98
C PHE A 26 3.37 -10.49 -4.53
N THR A 27 4.62 -10.24 -4.92
CA THR A 27 5.76 -10.90 -4.29
C THR A 27 5.90 -10.47 -2.83
N PRO A 28 6.61 -11.20 -1.96
CA PRO A 28 6.81 -10.80 -0.56
C PRO A 28 7.41 -9.40 -0.41
N GLU A 29 8.34 -9.02 -1.28
CA GLU A 29 8.95 -7.69 -1.27
C GLU A 29 7.95 -6.60 -1.69
N GLN A 30 7.17 -6.84 -2.74
CA GLN A 30 6.09 -5.95 -3.14
C GLN A 30 5.04 -5.80 -2.03
N GLN A 31 4.68 -6.90 -1.36
CA GLN A 31 3.72 -6.86 -0.25
C GLN A 31 4.21 -6.00 0.89
N THR A 32 5.51 -6.05 1.23
CA THR A 32 6.12 -5.18 2.24
C THR A 32 5.89 -3.69 1.92
N ILE A 33 6.06 -3.29 0.67
CA ILE A 33 5.85 -1.90 0.24
C ILE A 33 4.37 -1.52 0.23
N ILE A 34 3.49 -2.44 -0.21
CA ILE A 34 2.04 -2.24 -0.17
C ILE A 34 1.54 -2.05 1.27
N ASP A 35 2.01 -2.88 2.20
CA ASP A 35 1.65 -2.78 3.62
C ASP A 35 2.10 -1.44 4.21
N LEU A 36 3.30 -0.99 3.86
CA LEU A 36 3.82 0.31 4.28
C LEU A 36 3.00 1.48 3.71
N SER A 37 2.61 1.40 2.43
CA SER A 37 1.72 2.37 1.79
C SER A 37 0.35 2.42 2.47
N ASN A 38 -0.25 1.26 2.75
CA ASN A 38 -1.54 1.18 3.44
C ASN A 38 -1.45 1.73 4.87
N GLN A 39 -0.38 1.40 5.59
CA GLN A 39 -0.14 1.90 6.94
C GLN A 39 0.06 3.42 6.96
N LYS A 40 0.74 3.98 5.97
CA LYS A 40 0.86 5.44 5.79
C LYS A 40 -0.52 6.11 5.73
N TRP A 41 -1.47 5.56 4.95
CA TRP A 41 -2.82 6.11 4.86
C TRP A 41 -3.56 6.08 6.20
N ALA A 42 -3.39 5.01 6.99
CA ALA A 42 -3.94 4.93 8.33
C ALA A 42 -3.36 6.02 9.24
N TRP A 43 -2.03 6.17 9.27
CA TRP A 43 -1.38 7.22 10.06
C TRP A 43 -1.76 8.63 9.62
N MET A 44 -1.96 8.87 8.32
CA MET A 44 -2.44 10.17 7.82
C MET A 44 -3.88 10.45 8.27
N ALA A 45 -4.75 9.44 8.27
CA ALA A 45 -6.13 9.57 8.74
C ALA A 45 -6.21 9.85 10.24
N GLU A 46 -5.36 9.21 11.04
CA GLU A 46 -5.23 9.37 12.49
C GLU A 46 -4.45 10.63 12.89
N LYS A 47 -3.84 11.33 11.94
CA LYS A 47 -2.88 12.41 12.18
C LYS A 47 -1.69 11.98 13.07
N ASN A 48 -1.27 10.75 12.92
CA ASN A 48 -0.16 10.16 13.68
C ASN A 48 1.19 10.66 13.14
N VAL A 49 1.49 11.92 13.44
CA VAL A 49 2.69 12.60 12.92
C VAL A 49 3.98 11.95 13.39
N GLU A 50 3.99 11.29 14.55
CA GLU A 50 5.18 10.60 15.06
C GLU A 50 5.59 9.43 14.15
N GLN A 51 4.64 8.62 13.70
CA GLN A 51 4.92 7.51 12.79
C GLN A 51 5.23 8.03 11.37
N LEU A 52 4.52 9.05 10.91
CA LEU A 52 4.78 9.69 9.63
C LEU A 52 6.17 10.33 9.59
N GLU A 53 6.63 10.93 10.69
CA GLU A 53 7.99 11.48 10.78
C GLU A 53 9.07 10.42 10.59
N LYS A 54 8.87 9.22 11.14
CA LYS A 54 9.78 8.09 10.96
C LYS A 54 9.73 7.52 9.54
N LEU A 55 8.55 7.53 8.92
CA LEU A 55 8.36 7.04 7.55
C LEU A 55 8.94 8.00 6.52
N PHE A 56 8.71 9.31 6.68
CA PHE A 56 9.12 10.29 5.69
C PHE A 56 10.63 10.52 5.72
N HIS A 57 11.27 10.32 4.56
CA HIS A 57 12.67 10.63 4.39
C HIS A 57 12.93 12.12 4.66
N LYS A 58 14.10 12.50 5.16
CA LYS A 58 14.44 13.89 5.51
C LYS A 58 14.28 14.88 4.34
N SER A 59 14.46 14.42 3.11
CA SER A 59 14.29 15.21 1.88
C SER A 59 13.00 14.88 1.13
N ALA A 60 12.00 14.28 1.80
CA ALA A 60 10.74 13.93 1.16
C ALA A 60 10.03 15.16 0.58
N GLN A 61 9.44 14.97 -0.61
CA GLN A 61 8.65 15.97 -1.30
C GLN A 61 7.22 15.51 -1.49
N PHE A 62 6.29 16.41 -1.25
CA PHE A 62 4.84 16.18 -1.35
C PHE A 62 4.27 17.11 -2.39
N VAL A 63 3.68 16.57 -3.46
CA VAL A 63 3.10 17.34 -4.56
C VAL A 63 1.58 17.20 -4.51
N HIS A 64 0.92 18.33 -4.31
CA HIS A 64 -0.53 18.47 -4.24
C HIS A 64 -1.06 19.25 -5.45
N MET A 65 -2.38 19.29 -5.64
CA MET A 65 -3.00 20.05 -6.75
C MET A 65 -2.66 21.54 -6.72
N GLY A 66 -2.42 22.11 -5.54
CA GLY A 66 -2.17 23.54 -5.35
C GLY A 66 -0.71 23.92 -5.15
N GLY A 67 0.22 22.95 -5.12
CA GLY A 67 1.64 23.21 -4.88
C GLY A 67 2.42 22.02 -4.39
N TYR A 68 3.65 22.24 -3.96
CA TYR A 68 4.51 21.22 -3.38
C TYR A 68 5.31 21.78 -2.20
N TRP A 69 5.69 20.89 -1.28
CA TRP A 69 6.46 21.23 -0.09
C TRP A 69 7.19 20.02 0.49
N GLY A 70 8.11 20.28 1.41
CA GLY A 70 8.91 19.25 2.07
C GLY A 70 8.23 18.66 3.31
N LYS A 71 8.96 17.73 3.96
CA LYS A 71 8.52 16.92 5.09
C LYS A 71 7.92 17.74 6.26
N GLU A 72 8.63 18.77 6.70
CA GLU A 72 8.20 19.56 7.87
C GLU A 72 6.87 20.28 7.64
N ALA A 73 6.67 20.79 6.41
CA ALA A 73 5.42 21.45 6.04
C ALA A 73 4.28 20.42 5.94
N GLU A 74 4.53 19.24 5.40
CA GLU A 74 3.53 18.17 5.31
C GLU A 74 3.09 17.70 6.70
N LEU A 75 4.05 17.40 7.60
CA LEU A 75 3.74 16.99 8.97
C LEU A 75 2.93 18.06 9.73
N ARG A 76 3.30 19.33 9.56
CA ARG A 76 2.53 20.43 10.14
C ARG A 76 1.12 20.52 9.56
N THR A 77 0.98 20.42 8.24
CA THR A 77 -0.31 20.45 7.53
C THR A 77 -1.24 19.33 8.03
N ILE A 78 -0.71 18.12 8.22
CA ILE A 78 -1.47 16.98 8.76
C ILE A 78 -1.85 17.24 10.23
N LYS A 79 -0.89 17.65 11.05
CA LYS A 79 -1.09 17.92 12.48
C LYS A 79 -2.18 18.96 12.73
N GLU A 80 -2.10 20.08 12.04
CA GLU A 80 -3.02 21.20 12.17
C GLU A 80 -4.35 20.96 11.45
N GLY A 81 -4.39 19.99 10.52
CA GLY A 81 -5.60 19.65 9.75
C GLY A 81 -5.87 20.60 8.59
N GLY A 82 -4.86 21.31 8.09
CA GLY A 82 -4.96 22.08 6.85
C GLY A 82 -5.37 21.20 5.68
N ILE A 83 -4.83 19.97 5.66
CA ILE A 83 -5.37 18.85 4.89
C ILE A 83 -5.52 17.67 5.85
N TRP A 84 -6.73 17.16 6.00
CA TRP A 84 -6.99 15.95 6.76
C TRP A 84 -7.38 14.82 5.81
N TYR A 85 -6.52 13.82 5.64
CA TYR A 85 -6.69 12.66 4.78
C TYR A 85 -7.53 11.58 5.47
N LYS A 86 -8.85 11.77 5.51
CA LYS A 86 -9.75 10.93 6.32
C LYS A 86 -9.80 9.47 5.88
N LYS A 87 -9.80 9.22 4.56
CA LYS A 87 -9.88 7.87 4.01
C LYS A 87 -9.41 7.85 2.56
N ALA A 88 -8.44 7.00 2.27
CA ALA A 88 -8.11 6.59 0.90
C ALA A 88 -8.88 5.31 0.56
N GLU A 89 -9.80 5.38 -0.39
CA GLU A 89 -10.49 4.22 -0.94
C GLU A 89 -9.65 3.70 -2.10
N ILE A 90 -8.88 2.64 -1.85
CA ILE A 90 -7.90 2.11 -2.80
C ILE A 90 -8.60 1.12 -3.73
N HIS A 91 -8.58 1.39 -5.03
CA HIS A 91 -9.17 0.55 -6.06
C HIS A 91 -8.14 -0.39 -6.69
N SER A 92 -6.92 0.10 -6.90
CA SER A 92 -5.79 -0.71 -7.37
C SER A 92 -4.47 -0.16 -6.87
N GLN A 93 -3.50 -1.06 -6.72
CA GLN A 93 -2.10 -0.74 -6.41
C GLN A 93 -1.19 -1.59 -7.28
N GLU A 94 -0.10 -0.98 -7.73
CA GLU A 94 0.98 -1.61 -8.47
C GLU A 94 2.32 -1.16 -7.89
N VAL A 95 3.28 -2.08 -7.82
CA VAL A 95 4.61 -1.81 -7.26
C VAL A 95 5.67 -2.17 -8.27
N TYR A 96 6.59 -1.25 -8.51
CA TYR A 96 7.73 -1.43 -9.39
C TYR A 96 9.03 -1.17 -8.63
N PHE A 97 10.02 -2.02 -8.87
CA PHE A 97 11.37 -1.85 -8.32
C PHE A 97 12.34 -1.49 -9.43
N ALA A 98 13.16 -0.48 -9.20
CA ALA A 98 14.25 -0.10 -10.09
C ALA A 98 15.39 0.52 -9.28
N ALA A 99 16.61 0.05 -9.46
CA ALA A 99 17.84 0.60 -8.85
C ALA A 99 17.73 0.84 -7.33
N GLY A 100 17.10 -0.09 -6.58
CA GLY A 100 16.93 0.04 -5.14
C GLY A 100 15.83 1.00 -4.69
N ILE A 101 14.98 1.44 -5.62
CA ILE A 101 13.82 2.30 -5.38
C ILE A 101 12.55 1.48 -5.60
N ALA A 102 11.57 1.63 -4.72
CA ALA A 102 10.23 1.10 -4.93
C ALA A 102 9.27 2.25 -5.28
N THR A 103 8.54 2.09 -6.38
CA THR A 103 7.50 3.04 -6.79
C THR A 103 6.14 2.36 -6.71
N VAL A 104 5.19 2.99 -6.00
CA VAL A 104 3.79 2.54 -5.91
C VAL A 104 2.92 3.49 -6.70
N TYR A 105 2.08 2.93 -7.57
CA TYR A 105 0.96 3.65 -8.18
C TYR A 105 -0.33 3.12 -7.58
N SER A 106 -1.12 4.04 -7.00
CA SER A 106 -2.42 3.71 -6.42
C SER A 106 -3.51 4.51 -7.10
N ARG A 107 -4.53 3.84 -7.62
CA ARG A 107 -5.78 4.50 -8.02
C ARG A 107 -6.69 4.54 -6.82
N ILE A 108 -7.08 5.74 -6.39
CA ILE A 108 -7.86 5.94 -5.18
C ILE A 108 -8.99 6.96 -5.38
N HIS A 109 -10.03 6.87 -4.52
CA HIS A 109 -10.80 8.04 -4.14
C HIS A 109 -10.36 8.50 -2.75
N LEU A 110 -9.96 9.75 -2.65
CA LEU A 110 -9.52 10.34 -1.39
C LEU A 110 -10.62 11.20 -0.78
N ASN A 111 -11.12 10.78 0.38
CA ASN A 111 -11.99 11.57 1.22
C ASN A 111 -11.12 12.39 2.17
N SER A 112 -11.20 13.70 2.09
CA SER A 112 -10.39 14.61 2.90
C SER A 112 -11.19 15.84 3.36
N VAL A 113 -10.61 16.55 4.32
CA VAL A 113 -11.06 17.91 4.66
C VAL A 113 -9.91 18.84 4.29
N VAL A 114 -10.18 19.84 3.47
CA VAL A 114 -9.21 20.85 3.01
C VAL A 114 -9.75 22.23 3.34
N GLY A 115 -9.02 23.00 4.15
CA GLY A 115 -9.47 24.30 4.58
C GLY A 115 -10.85 24.30 5.25
N GLY A 116 -11.18 23.22 5.99
CA GLY A 116 -12.47 23.04 6.65
C GLY A 116 -13.58 22.46 5.76
N GLN A 117 -13.36 22.29 4.46
CA GLN A 117 -14.34 21.76 3.51
C GLN A 117 -14.11 20.28 3.25
N ALA A 118 -15.16 19.46 3.40
CA ALA A 118 -15.12 18.04 3.02
C ALA A 118 -15.10 17.91 1.49
N VAL A 119 -14.12 17.18 0.98
CA VAL A 119 -13.94 16.94 -0.45
C VAL A 119 -13.68 15.46 -0.72
N ARG A 120 -14.03 14.98 -1.91
CA ARG A 120 -13.72 13.64 -2.41
C ARG A 120 -13.25 13.75 -3.84
N PHE A 121 -12.02 13.36 -4.08
CA PHE A 121 -11.42 13.43 -5.41
C PHE A 121 -10.81 12.09 -5.82
N PRO A 122 -10.91 11.73 -7.12
CA PRO A 122 -10.18 10.62 -7.69
C PRO A 122 -8.73 11.03 -7.98
N PHE A 123 -7.78 10.15 -7.63
CA PHE A 123 -6.37 10.35 -7.88
C PHE A 123 -5.68 9.08 -8.39
N ILE A 124 -4.67 9.28 -9.23
CA ILE A 124 -3.51 8.38 -9.27
C ILE A 124 -2.48 8.97 -8.32
N VAL A 125 -2.14 8.22 -7.28
CA VAL A 125 -1.11 8.61 -6.32
C VAL A 125 0.16 7.86 -6.64
N THR A 126 1.26 8.61 -6.79
CA THR A 126 2.60 8.05 -6.95
C THR A 126 3.35 8.19 -5.64
N GLU A 127 3.84 7.08 -5.12
CA GLU A 127 4.68 7.02 -3.93
C GLU A 127 6.05 6.48 -4.32
N VAL A 128 7.12 7.14 -3.89
CA VAL A 128 8.49 6.67 -4.11
C VAL A 128 9.13 6.37 -2.77
N TYR A 129 9.57 5.13 -2.60
CA TYR A 129 10.25 4.66 -1.42
C TYR A 129 11.72 4.39 -1.72
N VAL A 130 12.59 4.77 -0.79
CA VAL A 130 14.03 4.54 -0.84
C VAL A 130 14.49 3.85 0.45
N VAL A 131 15.56 3.08 0.38
CA VAL A 131 16.19 2.54 1.57
C VAL A 131 17.13 3.59 2.16
N SER A 132 16.86 4.03 3.37
CA SER A 132 17.71 4.92 4.16
C SER A 132 17.77 4.42 5.60
N ASP A 133 18.95 4.40 6.21
CA ASP A 133 19.20 3.89 7.56
C ASP A 133 18.65 2.46 7.77
N GLY A 134 18.82 1.60 6.73
CA GLY A 134 18.42 0.18 6.75
C GLY A 134 16.91 -0.06 6.69
N ARG A 135 16.09 0.93 6.39
CA ARG A 135 14.63 0.81 6.28
C ARG A 135 14.06 1.56 5.07
N TRP A 136 12.91 1.13 4.61
CA TRP A 136 12.16 1.85 3.58
C TRP A 136 11.60 3.16 4.14
N GLN A 137 11.85 4.26 3.44
CA GLN A 137 11.32 5.59 3.74
C GLN A 137 10.68 6.20 2.51
N LEU A 138 9.58 6.92 2.71
CA LEU A 138 8.90 7.63 1.63
C LEU A 138 9.69 8.90 1.26
N SER A 139 10.14 8.97 0.02
CA SER A 139 10.89 10.11 -0.51
C SER A 139 10.04 11.04 -1.38
N SER A 140 8.91 10.55 -1.91
CA SER A 140 7.99 11.40 -2.66
C SER A 140 6.56 10.86 -2.59
N LEU A 141 5.60 11.79 -2.51
CA LEU A 141 4.16 11.53 -2.59
C LEU A 141 3.54 12.55 -3.55
N VAL A 142 2.97 12.07 -4.64
CA VAL A 142 2.43 12.92 -5.71
C VAL A 142 0.96 12.57 -5.96
N PHE A 143 0.10 13.57 -5.95
CA PHE A 143 -1.33 13.46 -6.23
C PHE A 143 -1.64 13.96 -7.65
N THR A 144 -1.96 13.06 -8.56
CA THR A 144 -2.43 13.37 -9.90
C THR A 144 -3.93 13.17 -9.97
N LYS A 145 -4.70 14.26 -10.00
CA LYS A 145 -6.16 14.18 -10.13
C LYS A 145 -6.55 13.61 -11.49
N THR A 146 -7.40 12.60 -11.50
CA THR A 146 -7.96 12.03 -12.74
C THR A 146 -9.17 12.82 -13.21
N ILE A 147 -9.41 12.80 -14.54
CA ILE A 147 -10.52 13.50 -15.19
C ILE A 147 -11.47 12.43 -15.73
N GLY A 148 -12.77 12.58 -15.49
CA GLY A 148 -13.80 11.71 -16.07
C GLY A 148 -14.14 10.46 -15.25
N GLU A 149 -13.84 10.44 -13.98
CA GLU A 149 -14.31 9.40 -13.04
C GLU A 149 -15.29 9.97 -12.02
#